data_0ae8d3b738ba74eb5b244070a1c2a361
#
_entry.id   0ae8d3b738ba74eb5b244070a1c2a361
#
_cell.length_a   1.000
_cell.length_b   1.000
_cell.length_c   1.000
_cell.angle_alpha   90.00
_cell.angle_beta   90.00
_cell.angle_gamma   90.00
#
_symmetry.space_group_name_H-M   'P 1'
#
loop_
_entity.id
_entity.type
_entity.pdbx_description
1 polymer ?
#
loop_
_entity_poly.entity_id
_entity_poly.type
_entity_poly.pdbx_seq_one_letter_code
_entity_poly.pdbx_strand_id
1 'polypeptide(L)'
;MAIKDAPTKVIDDFGQEYDPTEIPKATLTKEDQEAVDTQDVVRYMERTYPEMTGEFLKIQSEQYELFCRKQYDYGPQNIAVGTILKTPEDIKLSLLGLWFRMNDKIERMKTLLLRNSGNSVEGEPVTDSFSDVSNYGVMAQVVSRGKWAK
;
A
#
# COMPACT_ATOMS: atom_id res chain seq x y z
N MET A 1 5.72 30.75 -22.89
CA MET A 1 6.75 30.74 -21.83
C MET A 1 7.24 29.29 -21.75
N ALA A 2 8.41 28.98 -22.28
CA ALA A 2 8.92 27.61 -22.34
C ALA A 2 9.36 27.16 -20.95
N ILE A 3 8.87 26.01 -20.52
CA ILE A 3 9.33 25.32 -19.31
C ILE A 3 10.78 24.91 -19.60
N LYS A 4 11.72 25.47 -18.82
CA LYS A 4 13.13 25.06 -18.88
C LYS A 4 13.18 23.58 -18.49
N ASP A 5 13.84 22.80 -19.34
CA ASP A 5 14.11 21.39 -19.11
C ASP A 5 14.74 21.18 -17.72
N ALA A 6 14.16 20.27 -16.95
CA ALA A 6 14.74 19.82 -15.71
C ALA A 6 16.11 19.16 -15.99
N PRO A 7 17.10 19.23 -15.08
CA PRO A 7 18.39 18.62 -15.29
C PRO A 7 18.20 17.11 -15.48
N THR A 8 18.74 16.58 -16.57
CA THR A 8 18.61 15.18 -16.99
C THR A 8 19.38 14.21 -16.09
N LYS A 9 20.17 14.69 -15.17
CA LYS A 9 21.00 13.86 -14.27
C LYS A 9 20.99 14.40 -12.86
N VAL A 10 20.93 13.49 -11.90
CA VAL A 10 20.96 13.75 -10.45
C VAL A 10 22.19 13.04 -9.87
N ILE A 11 22.81 13.63 -8.85
CA ILE A 11 23.93 13.02 -8.12
C ILE A 11 23.35 12.43 -6.82
N ASP A 12 23.61 11.16 -6.56
CA ASP A 12 23.21 10.50 -5.32
C ASP A 12 24.13 10.89 -4.13
N ASP A 13 23.78 10.45 -2.91
CA ASP A 13 24.53 10.72 -1.69
C ASP A 13 25.96 10.10 -1.68
N PHE A 14 26.27 9.26 -2.68
CA PHE A 14 27.58 8.65 -2.89
C PHE A 14 28.39 9.35 -4.00
N GLY A 15 27.85 10.44 -4.58
CA GLY A 15 28.49 11.21 -5.64
C GLY A 15 28.36 10.58 -7.03
N GLN A 16 27.47 9.60 -7.23
CA GLN A 16 27.25 8.93 -8.49
C GLN A 16 26.14 9.63 -9.28
N GLU A 17 26.45 10.00 -10.54
CA GLU A 17 25.53 10.68 -11.43
C GLU A 17 24.58 9.66 -12.09
N TYR A 18 23.27 9.84 -11.95
CA TYR A 18 22.27 8.98 -12.58
C TYR A 18 21.12 9.79 -13.18
N ASP A 19 20.45 9.24 -14.18
CA ASP A 19 19.22 9.79 -14.74
C ASP A 19 18.01 9.21 -13.98
N PRO A 20 17.25 10.03 -13.23
CA PRO A 20 16.10 9.55 -12.48
C PRO A 20 14.94 9.04 -13.37
N THR A 21 15.00 9.30 -14.68
CA THR A 21 14.03 8.74 -15.65
C THR A 21 14.45 7.40 -16.21
N GLU A 22 15.74 7.06 -16.11
CA GLU A 22 16.25 5.71 -16.34
C GLU A 22 16.11 4.89 -15.06
N ILE A 23 14.93 4.34 -14.83
CA ILE A 23 14.80 3.19 -13.91
C ILE A 23 15.75 2.13 -14.48
N PRO A 24 16.76 1.66 -13.73
CA PRO A 24 17.61 0.58 -14.21
C PRO A 24 16.68 -0.57 -14.56
N LYS A 25 16.42 -0.79 -15.84
CA LYS A 25 15.84 -2.04 -16.30
C LYS A 25 16.90 -3.06 -15.92
N ALA A 26 16.65 -3.82 -14.85
CA ALA A 26 17.43 -5.01 -14.58
C ALA A 26 17.54 -5.72 -15.92
N THR A 27 18.76 -5.83 -16.44
CA THR A 27 18.99 -6.44 -17.76
C THR A 27 18.73 -7.91 -17.55
N LEU A 28 17.47 -8.33 -17.78
CA LEU A 28 17.07 -9.72 -17.75
C LEU A 28 17.94 -10.43 -18.77
N THR A 29 18.65 -11.45 -18.35
CA THR A 29 19.36 -12.34 -19.28
C THR A 29 18.36 -13.01 -20.20
N LYS A 30 18.79 -13.52 -21.35
CA LYS A 30 17.90 -14.23 -22.26
C LYS A 30 17.19 -15.44 -21.60
N GLU A 31 17.83 -16.05 -20.60
CA GLU A 31 17.27 -17.12 -19.77
C GLU A 31 16.18 -16.62 -18.82
N ASP A 32 16.28 -15.35 -18.36
CA ASP A 32 15.25 -14.72 -17.53
C ASP A 32 14.00 -14.31 -18.35
N GLN A 33 14.08 -14.32 -19.69
CA GLN A 33 12.97 -13.93 -20.59
C GLN A 33 12.12 -15.10 -21.07
N GLU A 34 12.57 -16.34 -20.95
CA GLU A 34 11.93 -17.49 -21.62
C GLU A 34 10.86 -18.24 -20.82
N ALA A 35 10.68 -17.99 -19.52
CA ALA A 35 9.61 -18.64 -18.74
C ALA A 35 9.24 -17.83 -17.50
N VAL A 36 8.48 -16.77 -17.65
CA VAL A 36 7.99 -16.03 -16.49
C VAL A 36 6.68 -16.64 -15.99
N ASP A 37 6.78 -17.81 -15.32
CA ASP A 37 5.76 -18.20 -14.34
C ASP A 37 5.80 -17.21 -13.15
N THR A 38 4.63 -16.95 -12.55
CA THR A 38 4.50 -16.00 -11.43
C THR A 38 5.46 -16.32 -10.27
N GLN A 39 5.74 -17.62 -10.03
CA GLN A 39 6.70 -18.05 -9.01
C GLN A 39 8.15 -17.65 -9.35
N ASP A 40 8.52 -17.63 -10.61
CA ASP A 40 9.85 -17.25 -11.05
C ASP A 40 10.06 -15.74 -10.94
N VAL A 41 9.01 -14.94 -11.18
CA VAL A 41 9.05 -13.48 -10.92
C VAL A 41 9.26 -13.20 -9.44
N VAL A 42 8.51 -13.86 -8.55
CA VAL A 42 8.67 -13.67 -7.09
C VAL A 42 10.09 -14.01 -6.67
N ARG A 43 10.60 -15.17 -7.03
CA ARG A 43 11.97 -15.60 -6.71
C ARG A 43 13.04 -14.66 -7.28
N TYR A 44 12.82 -14.16 -8.50
CA TYR A 44 13.71 -13.16 -9.11
C TYR A 44 13.74 -11.88 -8.28
N MET A 45 12.59 -11.35 -7.87
CA MET A 45 12.49 -10.13 -7.07
C MET A 45 13.11 -10.31 -5.67
N GLU A 46 12.84 -11.44 -5.02
CA GLU A 46 13.43 -11.75 -3.71
C GLU A 46 14.95 -11.86 -3.75
N ARG A 47 15.49 -12.43 -4.83
CA ARG A 47 16.94 -12.56 -5.04
C ARG A 47 17.60 -11.22 -5.40
N THR A 48 16.90 -10.40 -6.22
CA THR A 48 17.46 -9.16 -6.75
C THR A 48 17.33 -8.00 -5.75
N TYR A 49 16.22 -7.98 -5.00
CA TYR A 49 15.90 -6.92 -4.04
C TYR A 49 15.49 -7.51 -2.67
N PRO A 50 16.38 -8.25 -1.99
CA PRO A 50 16.03 -9.00 -0.78
C PRO A 50 15.56 -8.12 0.38
N GLU A 51 16.15 -6.94 0.56
CA GLU A 51 15.76 -6.01 1.63
C GLU A 51 14.35 -5.43 1.38
N MET A 52 14.07 -5.02 0.14
CA MET A 52 12.77 -4.48 -0.23
C MET A 52 11.65 -5.52 -0.09
N THR A 53 11.86 -6.72 -0.63
CA THR A 53 10.85 -7.79 -0.59
C THR A 53 10.67 -8.34 0.82
N GLY A 54 11.76 -8.47 1.57
CA GLY A 54 11.72 -8.90 2.97
C GLY A 54 10.99 -7.90 3.87
N GLU A 55 11.26 -6.59 3.73
CA GLU A 55 10.56 -5.56 4.50
C GLU A 55 9.07 -5.47 4.11
N PHE A 56 8.74 -5.65 2.82
CA PHE A 56 7.34 -5.71 2.39
C PHE A 56 6.56 -6.83 3.08
N LEU A 57 7.11 -8.05 3.13
CA LEU A 57 6.48 -9.18 3.81
C LEU A 57 6.36 -8.96 5.31
N LYS A 58 7.38 -8.36 5.93
CA LYS A 58 7.36 -8.00 7.34
C LYS A 58 6.25 -7.01 7.67
N ILE A 59 6.13 -5.92 6.88
CA ILE A 59 5.06 -4.92 7.03
C ILE A 59 3.68 -5.59 6.87
N GLN A 60 3.50 -6.48 5.91
CA GLN A 60 2.24 -7.21 5.74
C GLN A 60 1.90 -8.08 6.96
N SER A 61 2.90 -8.73 7.57
CA SER A 61 2.69 -9.53 8.78
C SER A 61 2.29 -8.66 9.98
N GLU A 62 2.94 -7.52 10.17
CA GLU A 62 2.61 -6.55 11.22
C GLU A 62 1.20 -5.97 11.03
N GLN A 63 0.83 -5.65 9.80
CA GLN A 63 -0.50 -5.17 9.45
C GLN A 63 -1.59 -6.22 9.68
N TYR A 64 -1.29 -7.50 9.40
CA TYR A 64 -2.20 -8.60 9.69
C TYR A 64 -2.42 -8.77 11.20
N GLU A 65 -1.37 -8.71 12.01
CA GLU A 65 -1.48 -8.76 13.46
C GLU A 65 -2.33 -7.59 14.00
N LEU A 66 -2.05 -6.37 13.54
CA LEU A 66 -2.83 -5.18 13.90
C LEU A 66 -4.31 -5.32 13.50
N PHE A 67 -4.57 -5.84 12.29
CA PHE A 67 -5.93 -6.14 11.83
C PHE A 67 -6.64 -7.10 12.78
N CYS A 68 -6.00 -8.22 13.15
CA CYS A 68 -6.60 -9.19 14.07
C CYS A 68 -6.93 -8.57 15.42
N ARG A 69 -6.01 -7.79 16.00
CA ARG A 69 -6.23 -7.10 17.28
C ARG A 69 -7.39 -6.10 17.19
N LYS A 70 -7.43 -5.28 16.14
CA LYS A 70 -8.53 -4.32 15.92
C LYS A 70 -9.88 -5.04 15.72
N GLN A 71 -9.92 -6.15 14.97
CA GLN A 71 -11.16 -6.88 14.79
C GLN A 71 -11.61 -7.63 16.07
N TYR A 72 -10.68 -8.04 16.91
CA TYR A 72 -11.00 -8.58 18.23
C TYR A 72 -11.69 -7.53 19.12
N ASP A 73 -11.21 -6.29 19.11
CA ASP A 73 -11.75 -5.20 19.94
C ASP A 73 -13.09 -4.65 19.39
N TYR A 74 -13.17 -4.43 18.09
CA TYR A 74 -14.34 -3.78 17.46
C TYR A 74 -15.43 -4.76 17.03
N GLY A 75 -15.06 -6.01 16.82
CA GLY A 75 -15.94 -7.00 16.18
C GLY A 75 -16.15 -6.74 14.69
N PRO A 76 -16.62 -7.74 13.94
CA PRO A 76 -16.76 -7.66 12.49
C PRO A 76 -17.90 -6.73 12.03
N GLN A 77 -18.84 -6.38 12.91
CA GLN A 77 -20.01 -5.56 12.58
C GLN A 77 -19.65 -4.10 12.23
N ASN A 78 -18.50 -3.60 12.68
CA ASN A 78 -18.03 -2.27 12.33
C ASN A 78 -17.77 -2.07 10.83
N ILE A 79 -17.46 -3.16 10.11
CA ILE A 79 -17.24 -3.17 8.66
C ILE A 79 -18.52 -3.57 7.92
N ALA A 80 -19.31 -4.48 8.49
CA ALA A 80 -20.61 -4.88 7.93
C ALA A 80 -21.68 -3.78 7.99
N VAL A 81 -21.43 -2.68 8.71
CA VAL A 81 -22.35 -1.51 8.84
C VAL A 81 -23.76 -1.94 9.26
N GLY A 82 -23.82 -2.87 10.24
CA GLY A 82 -25.09 -3.40 10.77
C GLY A 82 -25.82 -4.40 9.85
N THR A 83 -25.22 -4.78 8.71
CA THR A 83 -25.76 -5.80 7.79
C THR A 83 -25.17 -7.18 8.06
N ILE A 84 -25.65 -8.19 7.36
CA ILE A 84 -25.11 -9.56 7.40
C ILE A 84 -24.30 -9.93 6.15
N LEU A 85 -24.07 -8.96 5.28
CA LEU A 85 -23.29 -9.08 4.03
C LEU A 85 -23.75 -10.23 3.12
N LYS A 86 -25.06 -10.43 3.00
CA LYS A 86 -25.64 -11.49 2.15
C LYS A 86 -26.08 -10.99 0.78
N THR A 87 -26.50 -9.73 0.69
CA THR A 87 -26.97 -9.15 -0.56
C THR A 87 -25.89 -8.30 -1.24
N PRO A 88 -25.95 -8.09 -2.55
CA PRO A 88 -25.06 -7.15 -3.25
C PRO A 88 -25.12 -5.74 -2.66
N GLU A 89 -26.30 -5.31 -2.20
CA GLU A 89 -26.54 -4.01 -1.56
C GLU A 89 -25.80 -3.89 -0.23
N ASP A 90 -25.85 -4.94 0.60
CA ASP A 90 -25.10 -5.01 1.87
C ASP A 90 -23.58 -4.89 1.62
N ILE A 91 -23.08 -5.64 0.63
CA ILE A 91 -21.67 -5.61 0.23
C ILE A 91 -21.29 -4.21 -0.24
N LYS A 92 -22.10 -3.60 -1.11
CA LYS A 92 -21.87 -2.24 -1.61
C LYS A 92 -21.84 -1.22 -0.47
N LEU A 93 -22.76 -1.32 0.50
CA LEU A 93 -22.79 -0.44 1.67
C LEU A 93 -21.51 -0.56 2.50
N SER A 94 -21.06 -1.78 2.76
CA SER A 94 -19.80 -2.02 3.48
C SER A 94 -18.59 -1.47 2.72
N LEU A 95 -18.52 -1.68 1.40
CA LEU A 95 -17.44 -1.14 0.56
C LEU A 95 -17.44 0.40 0.54
N LEU A 96 -18.60 1.04 0.53
CA LEU A 96 -18.73 2.49 0.63
C LEU A 96 -18.21 2.98 2.02
N GLY A 97 -18.55 2.27 3.09
CA GLY A 97 -18.04 2.58 4.42
C GLY A 97 -16.51 2.51 4.49
N LEU A 98 -15.92 1.49 3.89
CA LEU A 98 -14.45 1.36 3.78
C LEU A 98 -13.85 2.46 2.90
N TRP A 99 -14.51 2.81 1.78
CA TRP A 99 -14.06 3.90 0.91
C TRP A 99 -14.01 5.24 1.66
N PHE A 100 -15.03 5.59 2.43
CA PHE A 100 -15.03 6.81 3.23
C PHE A 100 -13.85 6.85 4.21
N ARG A 101 -13.59 5.73 4.91
CA ARG A 101 -12.44 5.63 5.83
C ARG A 101 -11.11 5.81 5.12
N MET A 102 -10.94 5.21 3.93
CA MET A 102 -9.73 5.39 3.12
C MET A 102 -9.60 6.84 2.65
N ASN A 103 -10.69 7.45 2.19
CA ASN A 103 -10.69 8.84 1.72
C ASN A 103 -10.22 9.81 2.80
N ASP A 104 -10.70 9.67 4.04
CA ASP A 104 -10.25 10.51 5.16
C ASP A 104 -8.74 10.38 5.39
N LYS A 105 -8.19 9.17 5.32
CA LYS A 105 -6.76 8.93 5.46
C LYS A 105 -5.95 9.48 4.28
N ILE A 106 -6.46 9.36 3.07
CA ILE A 106 -5.85 9.91 1.85
C ILE A 106 -5.79 11.43 1.92
N GLU A 107 -6.87 12.11 2.31
CA GLU A 107 -6.89 13.57 2.45
C GLU A 107 -5.95 14.04 3.57
N ARG A 108 -5.87 13.29 4.67
CA ARG A 108 -4.89 13.56 5.74
C ARG A 108 -3.45 13.43 5.20
N MET A 109 -3.11 12.35 4.51
CA MET A 109 -1.78 12.14 3.93
C MET A 109 -1.43 13.25 2.95
N LYS A 110 -2.33 13.56 2.03
CA LYS A 110 -2.18 14.67 1.07
C LYS A 110 -1.88 16.00 1.78
N THR A 111 -2.66 16.31 2.81
CA THR A 111 -2.47 17.53 3.59
C THR A 111 -1.11 17.57 4.29
N LEU A 112 -0.71 16.48 4.95
CA LEU A 112 0.55 16.42 5.69
C LEU A 112 1.78 16.40 4.79
N LEU A 113 1.72 15.68 3.66
CA LEU A 113 2.84 15.58 2.73
C LEU A 113 3.05 16.87 1.91
N LEU A 114 1.97 17.61 1.63
CA LEU A 114 2.06 18.88 0.90
C LEU A 114 2.37 20.09 1.81
N ARG A 115 2.23 19.94 3.13
CA ARG A 115 2.62 20.97 4.08
C ARG A 115 4.11 20.84 4.41
N ASN A 116 4.82 21.97 4.35
CA ASN A 116 6.21 22.03 4.86
C ASN A 116 6.28 22.12 6.40
N SER A 117 5.15 22.00 7.10
CA SER A 117 5.06 21.96 8.55
C SER A 117 4.70 20.54 8.99
N GLY A 118 5.43 19.99 9.95
CA GLY A 118 5.18 18.65 10.48
C GLY A 118 3.77 18.43 11.02
N ASN A 119 3.51 17.20 11.44
CA ASN A 119 2.25 16.82 12.08
C ASN A 119 2.05 17.59 13.39
N SER A 120 0.89 18.24 13.58
CA SER A 120 0.56 18.96 14.81
C SER A 120 -0.02 18.07 15.91
N VAL A 121 -0.44 16.85 15.57
CA VAL A 121 -0.95 15.84 16.50
C VAL A 121 0.18 14.93 16.90
N GLU A 122 0.57 15.00 18.17
CA GLU A 122 1.62 14.14 18.71
C GLU A 122 1.16 12.67 18.73
N GLY A 123 2.07 11.74 18.38
CA GLY A 123 1.78 10.30 18.40
C GLY A 123 0.99 9.76 17.19
N GLU A 124 0.66 10.60 16.20
CA GLU A 124 -0.03 10.16 14.98
C GLU A 124 0.80 10.42 13.71
N PRO A 125 1.87 9.67 13.45
CA PRO A 125 2.68 9.86 12.26
C PRO A 125 1.88 9.63 10.96
N VAL A 126 2.33 10.23 9.86
CA VAL A 126 1.67 10.04 8.55
C VAL A 126 1.69 8.58 8.09
N THR A 127 2.66 7.81 8.54
CA THR A 127 2.80 6.37 8.26
C THR A 127 1.61 5.55 8.73
N ASP A 128 0.94 5.96 9.82
CA ASP A 128 -0.27 5.29 10.30
C ASP A 128 -1.41 5.38 9.28
N SER A 129 -1.50 6.51 8.57
CA SER A 129 -2.48 6.66 7.50
C SER A 129 -2.21 5.73 6.31
N PHE A 130 -0.93 5.50 5.96
CA PHE A 130 -0.58 4.49 4.93
C PHE A 130 -0.97 3.08 5.38
N SER A 131 -0.68 2.72 6.63
CA SER A 131 -1.05 1.42 7.20
C SER A 131 -2.57 1.22 7.22
N ASP A 132 -3.33 2.24 7.64
CA ASP A 132 -4.79 2.19 7.65
C ASP A 132 -5.37 2.00 6.23
N VAL A 133 -4.91 2.78 5.24
CA VAL A 133 -5.37 2.64 3.84
C VAL A 133 -5.05 1.27 3.29
N SER A 134 -3.86 0.73 3.55
CA SER A 134 -3.47 -0.62 3.15
C SER A 134 -4.41 -1.67 3.75
N ASN A 135 -4.64 -1.63 5.06
CA ASN A 135 -5.54 -2.56 5.75
C ASN A 135 -6.99 -2.44 5.26
N TYR A 136 -7.52 -1.24 5.07
CA TYR A 136 -8.87 -1.06 4.53
C TYR A 136 -8.99 -1.59 3.10
N GLY A 137 -7.96 -1.48 2.29
CA GLY A 137 -7.91 -2.07 0.95
C GLY A 137 -7.99 -3.60 0.98
N VAL A 138 -7.27 -4.25 1.90
CA VAL A 138 -7.35 -5.71 2.10
C VAL A 138 -8.73 -6.11 2.63
N MET A 139 -9.27 -5.38 3.63
CA MET A 139 -10.63 -5.63 4.15
C MET A 139 -11.69 -5.55 3.04
N ALA A 140 -11.60 -4.57 2.14
CA ALA A 140 -12.51 -4.43 1.01
C ALA A 140 -12.46 -5.67 0.09
N GLN A 141 -11.28 -6.23 -0.15
CA GLN A 141 -11.13 -7.48 -0.90
C GLN A 141 -11.76 -8.67 -0.17
N VAL A 142 -11.60 -8.78 1.16
CA VAL A 142 -12.23 -9.84 1.96
C VAL A 142 -13.75 -9.74 1.92
N VAL A 143 -14.30 -8.52 2.03
CA VAL A 143 -15.75 -8.27 1.88
C VAL A 143 -16.23 -8.66 0.49
N SER A 144 -15.53 -8.19 -0.58
CA SER A 144 -15.88 -8.49 -1.97
C SER A 144 -15.87 -9.97 -2.29
N ARG A 145 -14.99 -10.74 -1.65
CA ARG A 145 -14.89 -12.21 -1.79
C ARG A 145 -15.93 -12.95 -0.93
N GLY A 146 -16.79 -12.23 -0.21
CA GLY A 146 -17.81 -12.80 0.68
C GLY A 146 -17.25 -13.61 1.84
N LYS A 147 -16.05 -13.27 2.33
CA LYS A 147 -15.32 -13.98 3.41
C LYS A 147 -15.29 -13.22 4.73
N TRP A 148 -15.91 -12.05 4.79
CA TRP A 148 -15.95 -11.27 6.03
C TRP A 148 -16.77 -11.97 7.11
N ALA A 149 -16.19 -12.10 8.30
CA ALA A 149 -16.80 -12.75 9.48
C ALA A 149 -17.23 -14.24 9.27
N LYS A 150 -16.46 -14.97 8.45
CA LYS A 150 -16.69 -16.42 8.21
C LYS A 150 -15.46 -17.22 8.60
#